data_2ae143c82027d1c4cdf5ad04b6edff8f
#
_entry.id   2ae143c82027d1c4cdf5ad04b6edff8f
#
_cell.length_a   1.000
_cell.length_b   1.000
_cell.length_c   1.000
_cell.angle_alpha   90.00
_cell.angle_beta   90.00
_cell.angle_gamma   90.00
#
_symmetry.space_group_name_H-M   'P 1'
#
loop_
_entity.id
_entity.type
_entity.pdbx_description
1 polymer ?
#
loop_
_entity_poly.entity_id
_entity_poly.type
_entity_poly.pdbx_seq_one_letter_code
_entity_poly.pdbx_strand_id
1 'polypeptide(L)'
;MQNNSVYILKKIKFTCILALSLLLLGFNTIENSSSVNSISALFKIERSKDNNQIFYDVNTTASGELDDENPIKVYWKRNTEGGIIKPLTWIQQKYAYGLKFLKINDELATFRFVSYKKLFFTLKKTKENQFEVYTKCNNQLLKMDRIFIKLDGGSFWFPNITAVEIYAQNVRTGEDVIEIITP
;
A
#
# COMPACT_ATOMS: atom_id res chain seq x y z
N MET A 1 66.29 23.62 35.08
CA MET A 1 65.61 23.61 33.79
C MET A 1 64.68 22.41 33.63
N GLN A 2 63.79 22.09 34.59
CA GLN A 2 62.95 20.89 34.55
C GLN A 2 61.41 21.16 34.61
N ASN A 3 60.98 22.40 34.73
CA ASN A 3 59.59 22.70 34.93
C ASN A 3 58.80 23.09 33.67
N ASN A 4 59.47 23.36 32.54
CA ASN A 4 58.73 23.79 31.30
C ASN A 4 58.15 22.63 30.51
N SER A 5 58.77 21.43 30.58
CA SER A 5 58.30 20.26 29.83
C SER A 5 56.96 19.69 30.36
N VAL A 6 56.77 19.73 31.68
CA VAL A 6 55.52 19.23 32.32
C VAL A 6 54.34 20.15 32.04
N TYR A 7 54.55 21.48 31.94
CA TYR A 7 53.51 22.44 31.62
C TYR A 7 53.03 22.34 30.16
N ILE A 8 53.93 22.08 29.25
CA ILE A 8 53.62 21.91 27.83
C ILE A 8 52.80 20.62 27.62
N LEU A 9 53.18 19.51 28.28
CA LEU A 9 52.41 18.25 28.19
C LEU A 9 51.01 18.34 28.80
N LYS A 10 50.83 19.10 29.90
CA LYS A 10 49.50 19.34 30.49
C LYS A 10 48.60 20.21 29.60
N LYS A 11 49.16 21.25 28.95
CA LYS A 11 48.40 22.08 27.99
C LYS A 11 47.97 21.30 26.74
N ILE A 12 48.84 20.44 26.21
CA ILE A 12 48.52 19.62 25.03
C ILE A 12 47.42 18.60 25.36
N LYS A 13 47.48 17.95 26.54
CA LYS A 13 46.41 17.02 26.96
C LYS A 13 45.05 17.71 27.15
N PHE A 14 45.03 18.93 27.70
CA PHE A 14 43.82 19.68 27.94
C PHE A 14 43.18 20.19 26.62
N THR A 15 44.01 20.64 25.66
CA THR A 15 43.53 21.08 24.35
C THR A 15 43.00 19.91 23.50
N CYS A 16 43.61 18.72 23.58
CA CYS A 16 43.09 17.54 22.90
C CYS A 16 41.77 17.04 23.47
N ILE A 17 41.57 17.11 24.80
CA ILE A 17 40.30 16.72 25.43
C ILE A 17 39.19 17.70 25.08
N LEU A 18 39.45 19.00 24.98
CA LEU A 18 38.49 20.00 24.57
C LEU A 18 38.10 19.88 23.08
N ALA A 19 39.06 19.54 22.20
CA ALA A 19 38.79 19.31 20.78
C ALA A 19 37.97 18.02 20.55
N LEU A 20 38.20 16.98 21.36
CA LEU A 20 37.47 15.72 21.27
C LEU A 20 36.01 15.87 21.78
N SER A 21 35.78 16.74 22.76
CA SER A 21 34.41 17.00 23.26
C SER A 21 33.58 17.84 22.28
N LEU A 22 34.18 18.70 21.45
CA LEU A 22 33.45 19.44 20.40
C LEU A 22 33.11 18.54 19.20
N LEU A 23 33.86 17.48 18.95
CA LEU A 23 33.56 16.50 17.87
C LEU A 23 32.37 15.60 18.20
N LEU A 24 31.98 15.48 19.49
CA LEU A 24 30.84 14.67 19.89
C LEU A 24 29.48 15.44 19.88
N LEU A 25 29.52 16.76 19.69
CA LEU A 25 28.30 17.59 19.66
C LEU A 25 27.77 17.85 18.23
N GLY A 26 28.39 17.29 17.21
CA GLY A 26 28.11 17.59 15.81
C GLY A 26 27.32 16.55 15.03
N PHE A 27 26.91 15.43 15.61
CA PHE A 27 26.05 14.44 14.94
C PHE A 27 24.64 14.45 15.53
N ASN A 28 23.96 15.61 15.47
CA ASN A 28 22.52 15.53 15.28
C ASN A 28 22.31 15.11 13.84
N THR A 29 22.29 13.81 13.58
CA THR A 29 21.57 13.29 12.44
C THR A 29 20.14 13.74 12.64
N ILE A 30 19.74 14.79 11.91
CA ILE A 30 18.36 14.98 11.56
C ILE A 30 18.01 13.70 10.80
N GLU A 31 17.53 12.69 11.52
CA GLU A 31 16.63 11.72 10.90
C GLU A 31 15.47 12.56 10.37
N ASN A 32 15.60 12.98 9.11
CA ASN A 32 14.41 13.17 8.31
C ASN A 32 13.74 11.79 8.30
N SER A 33 13.01 11.50 9.36
CA SER A 33 11.86 10.65 9.27
C SER A 33 10.91 11.41 8.32
N SER A 34 11.20 11.33 7.00
CA SER A 34 10.13 11.33 6.06
C SER A 34 9.22 10.24 6.61
N SER A 35 8.18 10.65 7.31
CA SER A 35 7.01 9.85 7.49
C SER A 35 6.62 9.50 6.06
N VAL A 36 7.14 8.38 5.58
CA VAL A 36 6.51 7.64 4.51
C VAL A 36 5.16 7.35 5.17
N ASN A 37 4.19 8.26 4.93
CA ASN A 37 2.82 7.92 5.07
C ASN A 37 2.72 6.61 4.30
N SER A 38 2.72 5.51 5.04
CA SER A 38 2.40 4.21 4.50
C SER A 38 0.96 4.40 4.03
N ILE A 39 0.83 4.80 2.75
CA ILE A 39 -0.47 4.86 2.09
C ILE A 39 -0.94 3.42 2.20
N SER A 40 -1.83 3.19 3.16
CA SER A 40 -2.44 1.89 3.34
C SER A 40 -3.14 1.59 2.04
N ALA A 41 -2.83 0.44 1.43
CA ALA A 41 -3.50 0.03 0.22
C ALA A 41 -5.01 0.07 0.45
N LEU A 42 -5.77 0.51 -0.54
CA LEU A 42 -7.24 0.48 -0.49
C LEU A 42 -7.73 -0.94 -0.25
N PHE A 43 -7.14 -1.88 -0.94
CA PHE A 43 -7.31 -3.33 -0.77
C PHE A 43 -6.24 -4.07 -1.57
N LYS A 44 -6.17 -5.39 -1.40
CA LYS A 44 -5.28 -6.26 -2.15
C LYS A 44 -5.99 -7.51 -2.67
N ILE A 45 -5.41 -8.13 -3.69
CA ILE A 45 -5.79 -9.47 -4.14
C ILE A 45 -4.68 -10.45 -3.80
N GLU A 46 -5.06 -11.53 -3.15
CA GLU A 46 -4.25 -12.68 -2.82
C GLU A 46 -4.77 -13.91 -3.58
N ARG A 47 -3.92 -14.90 -3.80
CA ARG A 47 -4.29 -16.15 -4.49
C ARG A 47 -3.78 -17.35 -3.72
N SER A 48 -4.53 -18.43 -3.70
CA SER A 48 -4.02 -19.70 -3.19
C SER A 48 -2.80 -20.13 -4.03
N LYS A 49 -1.79 -20.72 -3.39
CA LYS A 49 -0.57 -21.23 -4.03
C LYS A 49 0.34 -20.12 -4.66
N ASP A 50 0.14 -18.86 -4.32
CA ASP A 50 0.98 -17.76 -4.81
C ASP A 50 1.21 -16.72 -3.71
N ASN A 51 2.44 -16.55 -3.29
CA ASN A 51 2.80 -15.56 -2.26
C ASN A 51 2.85 -14.12 -2.78
N ASN A 52 2.76 -13.92 -4.09
CA ASN A 52 2.71 -12.59 -4.68
C ASN A 52 1.32 -11.99 -4.55
N GLN A 53 1.25 -10.69 -4.31
CA GLN A 53 0.02 -9.97 -4.05
C GLN A 53 -0.16 -8.84 -5.07
N ILE A 54 -1.40 -8.50 -5.38
CA ILE A 54 -1.74 -7.37 -6.22
C ILE A 54 -2.34 -6.30 -5.33
N PHE A 55 -1.74 -5.12 -5.34
CA PHE A 55 -2.16 -3.97 -4.54
C PHE A 55 -2.93 -2.96 -5.37
N TYR A 56 -3.90 -2.35 -4.75
CA TYR A 56 -4.73 -1.28 -5.28
C TYR A 56 -4.60 -0.09 -4.35
N ASP A 57 -3.81 0.90 -4.76
CA ASP A 57 -3.58 2.12 -3.99
C ASP A 57 -4.35 3.28 -4.60
N VAL A 58 -4.81 4.20 -3.77
CA VAL A 58 -5.39 5.44 -4.28
C VAL A 58 -4.32 6.25 -5.03
N ASN A 59 -4.72 6.85 -6.14
CA ASN A 59 -3.92 7.82 -6.85
C ASN A 59 -4.58 9.20 -6.72
N THR A 60 -3.84 10.14 -6.16
CA THR A 60 -4.32 11.49 -5.91
C THR A 60 -3.41 12.52 -6.55
N THR A 61 -4.00 13.66 -6.88
CA THR A 61 -3.28 14.87 -7.30
C THR A 61 -2.49 15.46 -6.12
N ALA A 62 -1.69 16.47 -6.39
CA ALA A 62 -0.97 17.20 -5.34
C ALA A 62 -1.91 17.93 -4.35
N SER A 63 -3.15 18.23 -4.76
CA SER A 63 -4.20 18.81 -3.90
C SER A 63 -4.90 17.78 -3.00
N GLY A 64 -4.61 16.46 -3.16
CA GLY A 64 -5.25 15.39 -2.41
C GLY A 64 -6.64 15.00 -2.93
N GLU A 65 -6.98 15.40 -4.14
CA GLU A 65 -8.16 14.98 -4.88
C GLU A 65 -7.86 13.72 -5.69
N LEU A 66 -8.86 12.94 -6.06
CA LEU A 66 -8.66 11.79 -6.94
C LEU A 66 -8.10 12.25 -8.30
N ASP A 67 -7.13 11.49 -8.79
CA ASP A 67 -6.71 11.60 -10.18
C ASP A 67 -7.86 11.14 -11.09
N ASP A 68 -8.38 12.01 -11.94
CA ASP A 68 -9.56 11.77 -12.77
C ASP A 68 -9.28 10.82 -13.94
N GLU A 69 -8.03 10.71 -14.39
CA GLU A 69 -7.64 9.77 -15.43
C GLU A 69 -7.38 8.36 -14.86
N ASN A 70 -6.77 8.29 -13.68
CA ASN A 70 -6.34 7.02 -13.09
C ASN A 70 -6.42 7.01 -11.56
N PRO A 71 -7.63 6.99 -10.98
CA PRO A 71 -7.84 7.16 -9.54
C PRO A 71 -7.32 6.01 -8.67
N ILE A 72 -6.98 4.86 -9.25
CA ILE A 72 -6.40 3.72 -8.55
C ILE A 72 -5.18 3.19 -9.29
N LYS A 73 -4.04 3.20 -8.62
CA LYS A 73 -2.80 2.58 -9.09
C LYS A 73 -2.81 1.10 -8.74
N VAL A 74 -2.56 0.23 -9.74
CA VAL A 74 -2.55 -1.22 -9.56
C VAL A 74 -1.16 -1.78 -9.89
N TYR A 75 -0.63 -2.61 -8.97
CA TYR A 75 0.71 -3.18 -9.15
C TYR A 75 0.88 -4.52 -8.43
N TRP A 76 1.89 -5.29 -8.84
CA TRP A 76 2.36 -6.47 -8.15
C TRP A 76 3.34 -6.13 -7.02
N LYS A 77 3.16 -6.77 -5.87
CA LYS A 77 4.22 -6.96 -4.89
C LYS A 77 4.71 -8.40 -4.98
N ARG A 78 5.90 -8.58 -5.50
CA ARG A 78 6.53 -9.87 -5.78
C ARG A 78 7.27 -10.38 -4.54
N ASN A 79 6.54 -10.95 -3.59
CA ASN A 79 7.13 -11.43 -2.34
C ASN A 79 8.15 -12.55 -2.57
N THR A 80 7.98 -13.38 -3.61
CA THR A 80 8.95 -14.40 -4.03
C THR A 80 10.26 -13.82 -4.59
N GLU A 81 10.27 -12.53 -4.91
CA GLU A 81 11.42 -11.80 -5.45
C GLU A 81 11.87 -10.68 -4.47
N GLY A 82 11.75 -10.92 -3.15
CA GLY A 82 12.15 -9.94 -2.13
C GLY A 82 11.20 -8.75 -1.95
N GLY A 83 9.95 -8.87 -2.38
CA GLY A 83 8.92 -7.84 -2.20
C GLY A 83 8.99 -6.68 -3.21
N ILE A 84 9.71 -6.85 -4.32
CA ILE A 84 9.80 -5.80 -5.35
C ILE A 84 8.44 -5.50 -5.97
N ILE A 85 8.24 -4.22 -6.31
CA ILE A 85 7.03 -3.72 -6.95
C ILE A 85 7.22 -3.73 -8.47
N LYS A 86 6.26 -4.32 -9.19
CA LYS A 86 6.22 -4.35 -10.66
C LYS A 86 4.85 -3.92 -11.17
N PRO A 87 4.76 -3.17 -12.25
CA PRO A 87 3.47 -2.87 -12.89
C PRO A 87 2.82 -4.16 -13.41
N LEU A 88 1.50 -4.15 -13.54
CA LEU A 88 0.80 -5.19 -14.28
C LEU A 88 1.19 -5.15 -15.76
N THR A 89 1.29 -6.31 -16.38
CA THR A 89 1.38 -6.37 -17.85
C THR A 89 0.06 -5.91 -18.49
N TRP A 90 0.10 -5.50 -19.75
CA TRP A 90 -1.09 -5.06 -20.46
C TRP A 90 -2.18 -6.17 -20.53
N ILE A 91 -1.77 -7.44 -20.62
CA ILE A 91 -2.69 -8.62 -20.63
C ILE A 91 -3.39 -8.70 -19.26
N GLN A 92 -2.63 -8.59 -18.17
CA GLN A 92 -3.18 -8.62 -16.81
C GLN A 92 -4.15 -7.47 -16.55
N GLN A 93 -3.80 -6.27 -17.02
CA GLN A 93 -4.70 -5.11 -16.93
C GLN A 93 -5.98 -5.30 -17.75
N LYS A 94 -5.85 -5.80 -18.97
CA LYS A 94 -6.98 -5.90 -19.90
C LYS A 94 -7.95 -7.04 -19.57
N TYR A 95 -7.46 -8.15 -19.03
CA TYR A 95 -8.26 -9.38 -18.92
C TYR A 95 -8.41 -9.92 -17.49
N ALA A 96 -7.61 -9.49 -16.54
CA ALA A 96 -7.63 -10.06 -15.20
C ALA A 96 -7.87 -9.02 -14.10
N TYR A 97 -6.87 -8.23 -13.78
CA TYR A 97 -6.83 -7.41 -12.56
C TYR A 97 -7.11 -5.92 -12.79
N GLY A 98 -7.24 -5.51 -14.04
CA GLY A 98 -7.53 -4.11 -14.38
C GLY A 98 -8.92 -3.70 -13.95
N LEU A 99 -9.11 -2.40 -13.83
CA LEU A 99 -10.36 -1.77 -13.44
C LEU A 99 -10.99 -1.06 -14.62
N LYS A 100 -12.32 -1.08 -14.67
CA LYS A 100 -13.09 -0.26 -15.58
C LYS A 100 -13.88 0.76 -14.75
N PHE A 101 -13.50 2.01 -14.84
CA PHE A 101 -14.21 3.11 -14.23
C PHE A 101 -15.48 3.46 -15.00
N LEU A 102 -16.53 3.82 -14.27
CA LEU A 102 -17.85 4.18 -14.80
C LEU A 102 -18.20 5.63 -14.50
N LYS A 103 -17.74 6.13 -13.38
CA LYS A 103 -17.90 7.49 -12.91
C LYS A 103 -16.68 7.87 -12.08
N ILE A 104 -16.16 9.06 -12.29
CA ILE A 104 -15.07 9.63 -11.50
C ILE A 104 -15.41 11.10 -11.22
N ASN A 105 -15.12 11.56 -10.01
CA ASN A 105 -15.03 12.96 -9.61
C ASN A 105 -14.02 13.08 -8.46
N ASP A 106 -13.78 14.29 -7.97
CA ASP A 106 -12.71 14.62 -7.00
C ASP A 106 -12.75 13.80 -5.69
N GLU A 107 -13.92 13.27 -5.32
CA GLU A 107 -14.14 12.55 -4.06
C GLU A 107 -14.60 11.11 -4.22
N LEU A 108 -15.00 10.72 -5.43
CA LEU A 108 -15.66 9.44 -5.66
C LEU A 108 -15.33 8.86 -7.02
N ALA A 109 -15.00 7.58 -7.06
CA ALA A 109 -14.95 6.81 -8.30
C ALA A 109 -15.74 5.50 -8.17
N THR A 110 -16.56 5.20 -9.17
CA THR A 110 -17.26 3.91 -9.27
C THR A 110 -16.59 3.06 -10.33
N PHE A 111 -16.27 1.82 -10.00
CA PHE A 111 -15.56 0.92 -10.90
C PHE A 111 -16.01 -0.54 -10.74
N ARG A 112 -15.53 -1.38 -11.64
CA ARG A 112 -15.62 -2.84 -11.57
C ARG A 112 -14.33 -3.47 -12.10
N PHE A 113 -14.09 -4.72 -11.78
CA PHE A 113 -13.02 -5.49 -12.41
C PHE A 113 -13.35 -5.79 -13.88
N VAL A 114 -12.32 -5.80 -14.71
CA VAL A 114 -12.49 -6.20 -16.13
C VAL A 114 -12.90 -7.67 -16.25
N SER A 115 -12.41 -8.52 -15.34
CA SER A 115 -12.71 -9.96 -15.29
C SER A 115 -14.06 -10.30 -14.68
N TYR A 116 -14.65 -9.41 -13.87
CA TYR A 116 -15.93 -9.68 -13.19
C TYR A 116 -16.89 -8.48 -13.26
N LYS A 117 -17.88 -8.56 -14.13
CA LYS A 117 -18.74 -7.44 -14.47
C LYS A 117 -19.96 -7.28 -13.57
N LYS A 118 -20.27 -8.26 -12.71
CA LYS A 118 -21.50 -8.30 -11.90
C LYS A 118 -21.39 -7.51 -10.59
N LEU A 119 -20.19 -7.22 -10.12
CA LEU A 119 -19.96 -6.52 -8.85
C LEU A 119 -19.35 -5.14 -9.10
N PHE A 120 -19.92 -4.15 -8.43
CA PHE A 120 -19.49 -2.75 -8.51
C PHE A 120 -18.85 -2.33 -7.18
N PHE A 121 -17.85 -1.49 -7.29
CA PHE A 121 -17.11 -0.94 -6.18
C PHE A 121 -17.18 0.58 -6.24
N THR A 122 -17.16 1.20 -5.08
CA THR A 122 -17.12 2.65 -4.93
C THR A 122 -15.92 3.04 -4.08
N LEU A 123 -14.97 3.73 -4.67
CA LEU A 123 -13.92 4.45 -3.98
C LEU A 123 -14.52 5.78 -3.52
N LYS A 124 -14.39 6.11 -2.23
CA LYS A 124 -14.94 7.31 -1.66
C LYS A 124 -14.00 7.94 -0.66
N LYS A 125 -13.89 9.27 -0.68
CA LYS A 125 -13.18 10.07 0.33
C LYS A 125 -14.01 10.10 1.62
N THR A 126 -13.36 9.80 2.75
CA THR A 126 -13.96 9.87 4.09
C THR A 126 -13.87 11.28 4.67
N LYS A 127 -14.53 11.52 5.79
CA LYS A 127 -14.44 12.79 6.52
C LYS A 127 -13.04 13.07 7.06
N GLU A 128 -12.26 12.03 7.27
CA GLU A 128 -10.87 12.07 7.73
C GLU A 128 -9.85 12.26 6.58
N ASN A 129 -10.32 12.65 5.38
CA ASN A 129 -9.51 12.80 4.17
C ASN A 129 -8.79 11.50 3.71
N GLN A 130 -9.28 10.35 4.12
CA GLN A 130 -8.80 9.05 3.64
C GLN A 130 -9.71 8.55 2.54
N PHE A 131 -9.21 7.62 1.73
CA PHE A 131 -10.01 6.96 0.72
C PHE A 131 -10.27 5.51 1.12
N GLU A 132 -11.51 5.08 0.96
CA GLU A 132 -11.93 3.71 1.25
C GLU A 132 -12.74 3.16 0.08
N VAL A 133 -12.69 1.84 -0.10
CA VAL A 133 -13.46 1.14 -1.13
C VAL A 133 -14.61 0.38 -0.51
N TYR A 134 -15.77 0.56 -1.09
CA TYR A 134 -17.01 -0.09 -0.68
C TYR A 134 -17.58 -0.93 -1.81
N THR A 135 -18.29 -1.98 -1.45
CA THR A 135 -19.15 -2.76 -2.36
C THR A 135 -20.47 -3.10 -1.70
N LYS A 136 -21.46 -3.45 -2.50
CA LYS A 136 -22.76 -3.89 -2.00
C LYS A 136 -22.98 -5.35 -2.35
N CYS A 137 -23.03 -6.21 -1.32
CA CYS A 137 -23.33 -7.64 -1.42
C CYS A 137 -24.54 -7.96 -0.54
N ASN A 138 -25.47 -8.77 -1.02
CA ASN A 138 -26.65 -9.23 -0.25
C ASN A 138 -27.40 -8.09 0.49
N ASN A 139 -27.56 -6.93 -0.16
CA ASN A 139 -28.12 -5.70 0.41
C ASN A 139 -27.32 -5.07 1.58
N GLN A 140 -26.12 -5.56 1.87
CA GLN A 140 -25.23 -4.98 2.86
C GLN A 140 -24.19 -4.10 2.17
N LEU A 141 -23.88 -2.95 2.78
CA LEU A 141 -22.76 -2.11 2.38
C LEU A 141 -21.51 -2.58 3.14
N LEU A 142 -20.51 -2.98 2.40
CA LEU A 142 -19.28 -3.57 2.92
C LEU A 142 -18.08 -2.69 2.57
N LYS A 143 -17.24 -2.38 3.57
CA LYS A 143 -15.93 -1.76 3.38
C LYS A 143 -14.92 -2.85 3.08
N MET A 144 -14.22 -2.72 1.95
CA MET A 144 -13.27 -3.71 1.46
C MET A 144 -11.98 -3.74 2.28
N ASP A 145 -11.47 -4.95 2.53
CA ASP A 145 -10.12 -5.18 3.05
C ASP A 145 -9.25 -5.92 2.01
N ARG A 146 -9.69 -7.09 1.57
CA ARG A 146 -8.96 -7.89 0.59
C ARG A 146 -9.87 -8.84 -0.18
N ILE A 147 -9.36 -9.32 -1.30
CA ILE A 147 -9.96 -10.39 -2.09
C ILE A 147 -9.01 -11.59 -2.10
N PHE A 148 -9.51 -12.77 -1.83
CA PHE A 148 -8.75 -14.01 -1.92
C PHE A 148 -9.32 -14.90 -3.00
N ILE A 149 -8.49 -15.28 -3.98
CA ILE A 149 -8.89 -16.13 -5.11
C ILE A 149 -8.41 -17.57 -4.86
N LYS A 150 -9.33 -18.48 -4.68
CA LYS A 150 -9.05 -19.91 -4.56
C LYS A 150 -8.87 -20.53 -5.95
N LEU A 151 -7.71 -21.15 -6.14
CA LEU A 151 -7.33 -21.84 -7.39
C LEU A 151 -7.17 -23.33 -7.10
N ASP A 152 -7.71 -24.16 -8.00
CA ASP A 152 -7.50 -25.59 -8.00
C ASP A 152 -7.01 -26.05 -9.37
N GLY A 153 -5.69 -26.00 -9.57
CA GLY A 153 -5.05 -26.37 -10.83
C GLY A 153 -5.24 -25.31 -11.93
N GLY A 154 -5.30 -25.78 -13.17
CA GLY A 154 -5.27 -24.92 -14.35
C GLY A 154 -3.86 -24.52 -14.75
N SER A 155 -3.74 -23.71 -15.81
CA SER A 155 -2.49 -23.12 -16.27
C SER A 155 -2.35 -21.68 -15.79
N PHE A 156 -1.16 -21.10 -15.97
CA PHE A 156 -0.93 -19.67 -15.70
C PHE A 156 -1.92 -18.76 -16.47
N TRP A 157 -2.28 -19.14 -17.70
CA TRP A 157 -3.19 -18.35 -18.55
C TRP A 157 -4.66 -18.66 -18.31
N PHE A 158 -4.96 -19.88 -17.86
CA PHE A 158 -6.31 -20.39 -17.62
C PHE A 158 -6.37 -21.07 -16.25
N PRO A 159 -6.27 -20.30 -15.15
CA PRO A 159 -6.36 -20.86 -13.81
C PRO A 159 -7.79 -21.36 -13.57
N ASN A 160 -7.91 -22.53 -12.92
CA ASN A 160 -9.21 -23.00 -12.47
C ASN A 160 -9.57 -22.29 -11.14
N ILE A 161 -10.47 -21.31 -11.22
CA ILE A 161 -10.96 -20.57 -10.06
C ILE A 161 -12.12 -21.34 -9.46
N THR A 162 -12.00 -21.74 -8.19
CA THR A 162 -13.06 -22.47 -7.47
C THR A 162 -13.90 -21.57 -6.58
N ALA A 163 -13.31 -20.48 -6.06
CA ALA A 163 -14.04 -19.48 -5.30
C ALA A 163 -13.28 -18.13 -5.29
N VAL A 164 -14.02 -17.05 -5.11
CA VAL A 164 -13.50 -15.72 -4.80
C VAL A 164 -14.09 -15.30 -3.47
N GLU A 165 -13.24 -15.09 -2.47
CA GLU A 165 -13.64 -14.64 -1.14
C GLU A 165 -13.35 -13.15 -1.02
N ILE A 166 -14.35 -12.37 -0.64
CA ILE A 166 -14.26 -10.94 -0.38
C ILE A 166 -14.27 -10.75 1.13
N TYR A 167 -13.15 -10.34 1.69
CA TYR A 167 -13.00 -9.96 3.09
C TYR A 167 -13.32 -8.49 3.23
N ALA A 168 -14.27 -8.18 4.08
CA ALA A 168 -14.78 -6.82 4.23
C ALA A 168 -15.38 -6.62 5.63
N GLN A 169 -15.67 -5.38 5.99
CA GLN A 169 -16.37 -5.02 7.21
C GLN A 169 -17.75 -4.48 6.87
N ASN A 170 -18.78 -4.95 7.55
CA ASN A 170 -20.12 -4.39 7.41
C ASN A 170 -20.17 -2.97 7.98
N VAL A 171 -20.48 -1.99 7.14
CA VAL A 171 -20.46 -0.55 7.51
C VAL A 171 -21.45 -0.23 8.64
N ARG A 172 -22.55 -0.97 8.73
CA ARG A 172 -23.59 -0.72 9.73
C ARG A 172 -23.30 -1.34 11.10
N THR A 173 -22.77 -2.59 11.11
CA THR A 173 -22.53 -3.34 12.37
C THR A 173 -21.09 -3.27 12.83
N GLY A 174 -20.14 -2.95 11.96
CA GLY A 174 -18.70 -3.01 12.21
C GLY A 174 -18.12 -4.43 12.23
N GLU A 175 -18.93 -5.44 11.95
CA GLU A 175 -18.51 -6.85 11.95
C GLU A 175 -17.74 -7.22 10.69
N ASP A 176 -16.74 -8.07 10.84
CA ASP A 176 -16.03 -8.65 9.70
C ASP A 176 -16.92 -9.67 8.98
N VAL A 177 -16.92 -9.59 7.65
CA VAL A 177 -17.74 -10.41 6.77
C VAL A 177 -16.86 -11.03 5.68
N ILE A 178 -17.16 -12.27 5.32
CA ILE A 178 -16.58 -12.93 4.16
C ILE A 178 -17.71 -13.30 3.19
N GLU A 179 -17.73 -12.63 2.05
CA GLU A 179 -18.66 -12.98 0.95
C GLU A 179 -17.97 -13.92 -0.02
N ILE A 180 -18.63 -15.04 -0.37
CA ILE A 180 -18.07 -16.06 -1.25
C ILE A 180 -18.82 -16.05 -2.57
N ILE A 181 -18.05 -15.88 -3.65
CA ILE A 181 -18.56 -15.96 -5.02
C ILE A 181 -17.98 -17.23 -5.65
N THR A 182 -18.85 -18.10 -6.10
CA THR A 182 -18.48 -19.27 -6.94
C THR A 182 -18.69 -18.91 -8.40
N PRO A 183 -17.74 -19.30 -9.30
CA PRO A 183 -17.84 -19.07 -10.75
C PRO A 183 -19.06 -19.74 -11.40
#